data_ee5a5cfff0a492a0d86349a42722450a
#
_entry.id   ee5a5cfff0a492a0d86349a42722450a
#
_cell.length_a   1.000
_cell.length_b   1.000
_cell.length_c   1.000
_cell.angle_alpha   90.00
_cell.angle_beta   90.00
_cell.angle_gamma   90.00
#
_symmetry.space_group_name_H-M   'P 1'
#
loop_
_entity.id
_entity.type
_entity.pdbx_description
1 polymer ?
#
loop_
_entity_poly.entity_id
_entity_poly.type
_entity_poly.pdbx_seq_one_letter_code
_entity_poly.pdbx_strand_id
1 'polypeptide(L)'
;MQWEGNLRKLETSAQANEHGQVAYSLRGADVLQALPPEEINAWVGERLQIHFGGQIHCRVSGQVLRKTYGEGMSYQAWSEHPAAVESVLRPELSRIHEGIALRDFEWEQKHHNQPHYVYISQTGAFKVGVTRTTNRPYRWHDQGAVAAVAIAETPYRQLAGEVEVALKEILSDKTNFRKMLANVEVDIPALEDWKEECFEHLGSVYEPFFIDESPEIFAYPVLSYPEKVKSLTLDKVPHIEGTLEGIKGQYLLFDEGRVMNVRRHSGYRVRIDVG
;
A
#
# COMPACT_ATOMS: atom_id res chain seq x y z
N MET A 1 -1.88 4.71 -26.91
CA MET A 1 -2.46 3.48 -26.32
C MET A 1 -3.70 3.82 -25.52
N GLN A 2 -4.72 2.92 -25.44
CA GLN A 2 -5.95 3.17 -24.68
C GLN A 2 -6.25 2.00 -23.74
N TRP A 3 -6.58 2.31 -22.49
CA TRP A 3 -7.06 1.37 -21.48
C TRP A 3 -8.42 1.83 -20.93
N GLU A 4 -9.37 0.91 -20.72
CA GLU A 4 -10.66 1.21 -20.12
C GLU A 4 -11.06 0.12 -19.13
N GLY A 5 -11.56 0.52 -17.94
CA GLY A 5 -12.03 -0.40 -16.92
C GLY A 5 -12.30 0.26 -15.57
N ASN A 6 -12.78 -0.56 -14.64
CA ASN A 6 -12.91 -0.17 -13.24
C ASN A 6 -11.56 -0.32 -12.54
N LEU A 7 -11.01 0.77 -12.03
CA LEU A 7 -9.73 0.77 -11.34
C LEU A 7 -9.71 -0.20 -10.15
N ARG A 8 -8.55 -0.77 -9.92
CA ARG A 8 -8.16 -1.46 -8.69
C ARG A 8 -6.88 -0.82 -8.16
N LYS A 9 -6.43 -1.19 -6.96
CA LYS A 9 -5.12 -0.73 -6.48
C LYS A 9 -4.02 -1.14 -7.46
N LEU A 10 -2.97 -0.35 -7.54
CA LEU A 10 -1.76 -0.74 -8.27
C LEU A 10 -1.16 -1.99 -7.63
N GLU A 11 -0.65 -2.88 -8.44
CA GLU A 11 0.18 -4.00 -7.98
C GLU A 11 1.63 -3.78 -8.37
N THR A 12 2.52 -4.42 -7.64
CA THR A 12 3.95 -4.35 -7.90
C THR A 12 4.53 -5.75 -8.02
N SER A 13 5.67 -5.88 -8.68
CA SER A 13 6.47 -7.11 -8.66
C SER A 13 7.40 -7.11 -7.45
N ALA A 14 7.72 -8.31 -6.94
CA ALA A 14 8.79 -8.48 -5.96
C ALA A 14 10.18 -8.23 -6.57
N GLN A 15 10.31 -8.46 -7.89
CA GLN A 15 11.52 -8.18 -8.64
C GLN A 15 11.45 -6.77 -9.23
N ALA A 16 12.56 -6.05 -9.13
CA ALA A 16 12.72 -4.77 -9.82
C ALA A 16 12.70 -4.97 -11.35
N ASN A 17 12.35 -3.91 -12.07
CA ASN A 17 12.46 -3.89 -13.53
C ASN A 17 13.94 -3.86 -13.98
N GLU A 18 14.19 -3.85 -15.29
CA GLU A 18 15.53 -3.79 -15.88
C GLU A 18 16.35 -2.55 -15.48
N HIS A 19 15.70 -1.49 -14.98
CA HIS A 19 16.34 -0.28 -14.47
C HIS A 19 16.52 -0.29 -12.95
N GLY A 20 16.28 -1.42 -12.28
CA GLY A 20 16.39 -1.53 -10.81
C GLY A 20 15.27 -0.83 -10.04
N GLN A 21 14.17 -0.48 -10.70
CA GLN A 21 13.04 0.23 -10.10
C GLN A 21 11.88 -0.73 -9.79
N VAL A 22 11.04 -0.36 -8.83
CA VAL A 22 9.76 -1.06 -8.56
C VAL A 22 8.93 -1.16 -9.83
N ALA A 23 8.60 -2.37 -10.24
CA ALA A 23 7.78 -2.63 -11.41
C ALA A 23 6.29 -2.56 -11.01
N TYR A 24 5.53 -1.70 -11.69
CA TYR A 24 4.11 -1.45 -11.43
C TYR A 24 3.21 -2.02 -12.51
N SER A 25 2.09 -2.58 -12.08
CA SER A 25 0.99 -2.97 -12.96
C SER A 25 -0.31 -2.28 -12.56
N LEU A 26 -1.01 -1.71 -13.55
CA LEU A 26 -2.38 -1.25 -13.40
C LEU A 26 -3.31 -2.47 -13.44
N ARG A 27 -4.11 -2.59 -12.40
CA ARG A 27 -5.15 -3.61 -12.32
C ARG A 27 -6.51 -3.00 -12.52
N GLY A 28 -7.38 -3.72 -13.19
CA GLY A 28 -8.75 -3.30 -13.42
C GLY A 28 -9.70 -4.45 -13.65
N ALA A 29 -10.96 -4.10 -13.84
CA ALA A 29 -12.00 -5.06 -14.18
C ALA A 29 -13.04 -4.41 -15.12
N ASP A 30 -13.66 -5.18 -15.99
CA ASP A 30 -14.94 -4.80 -16.57
C ASP A 30 -16.05 -5.26 -15.60
N VAL A 31 -16.50 -4.31 -14.77
CA VAL A 31 -17.36 -4.54 -13.61
C VAL A 31 -16.77 -5.55 -12.62
N LEU A 32 -16.97 -6.86 -12.83
CA LEU A 32 -16.43 -7.94 -11.99
C LEU A 32 -15.39 -8.79 -12.71
N GLN A 33 -15.40 -8.80 -14.05
CA GLN A 33 -14.45 -9.57 -14.82
C GLN A 33 -13.07 -8.89 -14.80
N ALA A 34 -12.08 -9.57 -14.24
CA ALA A 34 -10.71 -9.06 -14.20
C ALA A 34 -10.17 -8.81 -15.61
N LEU A 35 -9.56 -7.64 -15.81
CA LEU A 35 -8.82 -7.33 -17.03
C LEU A 35 -7.36 -7.83 -16.88
N PRO A 36 -6.68 -8.10 -18.00
CA PRO A 36 -5.24 -8.34 -17.97
C PRO A 36 -4.51 -7.20 -17.25
N PRO A 37 -3.44 -7.51 -16.50
CA PRO A 37 -2.62 -6.46 -15.90
C PRO A 37 -1.91 -5.68 -17.01
N GLU A 38 -1.79 -4.36 -16.84
CA GLU A 38 -1.07 -3.48 -17.75
C GLU A 38 0.19 -2.97 -17.06
N GLU A 39 1.36 -3.21 -17.65
CA GLU A 39 2.63 -2.70 -17.13
C GLU A 39 2.75 -1.20 -17.42
N ILE A 40 2.87 -0.41 -16.37
CA ILE A 40 2.73 1.04 -16.48
C ILE A 40 4.02 1.83 -16.21
N ASN A 41 5.14 1.17 -15.96
CA ASN A 41 6.41 1.88 -15.81
C ASN A 41 6.78 2.66 -17.09
N ALA A 42 6.46 2.09 -18.28
CA ALA A 42 6.70 2.72 -19.57
C ALA A 42 5.82 3.97 -19.83
N TRP A 43 4.80 4.20 -19.01
CA TRP A 43 3.97 5.41 -19.13
C TRP A 43 4.64 6.64 -18.50
N VAL A 44 5.68 6.44 -17.70
CA VAL A 44 6.41 7.55 -17.07
C VAL A 44 7.17 8.33 -18.14
N GLY A 45 6.90 9.62 -18.22
CA GLY A 45 7.36 10.53 -19.27
C GLY A 45 6.31 10.81 -20.36
N GLU A 46 5.28 9.96 -20.47
CA GLU A 46 4.22 10.11 -21.47
C GLU A 46 3.10 11.06 -20.99
N ARG A 47 2.36 11.60 -21.97
CA ARG A 47 1.16 12.39 -21.68
C ARG A 47 -0.02 11.45 -21.44
N LEU A 48 -0.65 11.55 -20.28
CA LEU A 48 -1.82 10.78 -19.91
C LEU A 48 -3.07 11.65 -19.90
N GLN A 49 -4.20 11.06 -20.36
CA GLN A 49 -5.54 11.60 -20.18
C GLN A 49 -6.37 10.54 -19.45
N ILE A 50 -6.86 10.86 -18.24
CA ILE A 50 -7.74 10.00 -17.47
C ILE A 50 -9.13 10.62 -17.48
N HIS A 51 -10.09 9.91 -18.04
CA HIS A 51 -11.48 10.35 -18.11
C HIS A 51 -12.39 9.46 -17.26
N PHE A 52 -13.11 10.06 -16.33
CA PHE A 52 -14.10 9.42 -15.47
C PHE A 52 -15.51 9.77 -15.92
N GLY A 53 -16.27 8.80 -16.43
CA GLY A 53 -17.63 8.96 -16.92
C GLY A 53 -18.72 8.98 -15.83
N GLY A 54 -18.36 9.09 -14.55
CA GLY A 54 -19.32 9.14 -13.43
C GLY A 54 -19.81 7.79 -12.92
N GLN A 55 -19.32 6.66 -13.47
CA GLN A 55 -19.74 5.32 -13.06
C GLN A 55 -18.77 4.69 -12.07
N ILE A 56 -19.29 4.24 -10.94
CA ILE A 56 -18.54 3.51 -9.92
C ILE A 56 -19.23 2.17 -9.71
N HIS A 57 -18.48 1.06 -9.73
CA HIS A 57 -19.03 -0.28 -9.50
C HIS A 57 -18.41 -0.90 -8.25
N CYS A 58 -19.27 -1.54 -7.44
CA CYS A 58 -18.80 -2.34 -6.31
C CYS A 58 -17.94 -3.50 -6.81
N ARG A 59 -16.72 -3.61 -6.28
CA ARG A 59 -15.78 -4.68 -6.69
C ARG A 59 -16.23 -6.10 -6.29
N VAL A 60 -17.24 -6.21 -5.40
CA VAL A 60 -17.76 -7.48 -4.88
C VAL A 60 -19.07 -7.86 -5.57
N SER A 61 -20.02 -6.93 -5.67
CA SER A 61 -21.36 -7.21 -6.20
C SER A 61 -21.60 -6.70 -7.63
N GLY A 62 -20.70 -5.86 -8.17
CA GLY A 62 -20.85 -5.23 -9.48
C GLY A 62 -21.90 -4.12 -9.56
N GLN A 63 -22.68 -3.89 -8.49
CA GLN A 63 -23.71 -2.84 -8.50
C GLN A 63 -23.12 -1.44 -8.64
N VAL A 64 -23.87 -0.55 -9.31
CA VAL A 64 -23.50 0.86 -9.44
C VAL A 64 -23.60 1.56 -8.08
N LEU A 65 -22.60 2.36 -7.76
CA LEU A 65 -22.47 3.07 -6.48
C LEU A 65 -22.41 4.58 -6.70
N ARG A 66 -22.87 5.32 -5.67
CA ARG A 66 -22.60 6.78 -5.55
C ARG A 66 -21.35 7.07 -4.74
N LYS A 67 -20.93 6.14 -3.88
CA LYS A 67 -19.78 6.26 -2.97
C LYS A 67 -19.21 4.87 -2.66
N THR A 68 -17.91 4.78 -2.49
CA THR A 68 -17.21 3.54 -2.10
C THR A 68 -16.82 3.54 -0.64
N TYR A 69 -16.69 2.33 -0.09
CA TYR A 69 -16.15 2.02 1.23
C TYR A 69 -15.00 1.02 1.08
N GLY A 70 -14.02 1.09 1.97
CA GLY A 70 -12.81 0.28 1.83
C GLY A 70 -12.17 0.50 0.45
N GLU A 71 -11.85 -0.58 -0.26
CA GLU A 71 -11.26 -0.54 -1.60
C GLU A 71 -12.31 -0.82 -2.68
N GLY A 72 -13.22 0.13 -2.91
CA GLY A 72 -14.20 0.04 -4.00
C GLY A 72 -15.42 -0.84 -3.73
N MET A 73 -15.88 -0.97 -2.48
CA MET A 73 -17.04 -1.75 -2.09
C MET A 73 -18.27 -0.88 -1.81
N SER A 74 -19.49 -1.46 -1.92
CA SER A 74 -20.68 -0.88 -1.32
C SER A 74 -20.56 -0.94 0.21
N TYR A 75 -21.36 -0.16 0.93
CA TYR A 75 -21.38 -0.23 2.40
C TYR A 75 -21.73 -1.63 2.91
N GLN A 76 -22.75 -2.25 2.32
CA GLN A 76 -23.16 -3.61 2.67
C GLN A 76 -22.01 -4.60 2.44
N ALA A 77 -21.44 -4.63 1.22
CA ALA A 77 -20.34 -5.54 0.92
C ALA A 77 -19.13 -5.30 1.83
N TRP A 78 -18.81 -4.05 2.17
CA TRP A 78 -17.73 -3.72 3.09
C TRP A 78 -18.04 -4.17 4.52
N SER A 79 -19.24 -3.91 5.03
CA SER A 79 -19.63 -4.28 6.40
C SER A 79 -19.66 -5.81 6.62
N GLU A 80 -19.93 -6.58 5.57
CA GLU A 80 -19.96 -8.05 5.59
C GLU A 80 -18.60 -8.68 5.20
N HIS A 81 -17.69 -7.90 4.60
CA HIS A 81 -16.42 -8.43 4.09
C HIS A 81 -15.51 -8.94 5.22
N PRO A 82 -14.95 -10.16 5.11
CA PRO A 82 -14.06 -10.71 6.13
C PRO A 82 -12.88 -9.77 6.48
N ALA A 83 -12.27 -9.12 5.50
CA ALA A 83 -11.18 -8.19 5.70
C ALA A 83 -11.59 -6.84 6.35
N ALA A 84 -12.86 -6.62 6.67
CA ALA A 84 -13.31 -5.45 7.44
C ALA A 84 -13.30 -5.70 8.96
N VAL A 85 -12.69 -6.79 9.40
CA VAL A 85 -12.47 -7.09 10.82
C VAL A 85 -11.53 -6.07 11.45
N GLU A 86 -11.79 -5.69 12.69
CA GLU A 86 -11.02 -4.65 13.41
C GLU A 86 -9.52 -4.98 13.51
N SER A 87 -9.18 -6.25 13.69
CA SER A 87 -7.80 -6.73 13.75
C SER A 87 -6.97 -6.53 12.48
N VAL A 88 -7.57 -6.08 11.37
CA VAL A 88 -6.81 -5.62 10.19
C VAL A 88 -6.10 -4.29 10.46
N LEU A 89 -6.73 -3.39 11.23
CA LEU A 89 -6.18 -2.10 11.63
C LEU A 89 -5.48 -2.13 12.99
N ARG A 90 -5.90 -3.05 13.85
CA ARG A 90 -5.41 -3.25 15.21
C ARG A 90 -5.01 -4.71 15.39
N PRO A 91 -3.80 -5.09 14.91
CA PRO A 91 -3.35 -6.48 14.87
C PRO A 91 -3.42 -7.19 16.23
N GLU A 92 -3.15 -6.46 17.31
CA GLU A 92 -3.17 -6.92 18.69
C GLU A 92 -4.54 -7.46 19.16
N LEU A 93 -5.63 -7.13 18.45
CA LEU A 93 -6.96 -7.62 18.77
C LEU A 93 -7.27 -9.00 18.17
N SER A 94 -6.40 -9.55 17.31
CA SER A 94 -6.63 -10.86 16.71
C SER A 94 -6.54 -11.94 17.77
N ARG A 95 -7.53 -12.85 17.79
CA ARG A 95 -7.58 -13.99 18.73
C ARG A 95 -7.67 -15.33 18.02
N ILE A 96 -7.45 -15.33 16.72
CA ILE A 96 -7.60 -16.56 15.92
C ILE A 96 -6.60 -17.66 16.31
N HIS A 97 -5.42 -17.29 16.82
CA HIS A 97 -4.44 -18.23 17.38
C HIS A 97 -4.96 -19.01 18.59
N GLU A 98 -5.96 -18.47 19.30
CA GLU A 98 -6.71 -19.14 20.37
C GLU A 98 -7.94 -19.93 19.84
N GLY A 99 -8.16 -19.96 18.52
CA GLY A 99 -9.34 -20.55 17.90
C GLY A 99 -10.58 -19.63 17.92
N ILE A 100 -10.44 -18.35 18.25
CA ILE A 100 -11.52 -17.37 18.35
C ILE A 100 -11.45 -16.38 17.18
N ALA A 101 -12.43 -16.45 16.28
CA ALA A 101 -12.58 -15.47 15.22
C ALA A 101 -13.38 -14.25 15.71
N LEU A 102 -12.99 -13.06 15.27
CA LEU A 102 -13.74 -11.82 15.50
C LEU A 102 -14.84 -11.60 14.48
N ARG A 103 -14.72 -12.19 13.27
CA ARG A 103 -15.68 -12.03 12.18
C ARG A 103 -15.85 -13.30 11.34
N ASP A 104 -14.79 -13.77 10.69
CA ASP A 104 -14.81 -14.90 9.76
C ASP A 104 -13.65 -15.83 10.07
N PHE A 105 -14.00 -17.04 10.54
CA PHE A 105 -13.00 -17.98 11.04
C PHE A 105 -12.03 -18.44 9.94
N GLU A 106 -12.54 -18.81 8.77
CA GLU A 106 -11.70 -19.35 7.70
C GLU A 106 -10.74 -18.27 7.15
N TRP A 107 -11.28 -17.06 6.98
CA TRP A 107 -10.47 -15.94 6.51
C TRP A 107 -9.40 -15.53 7.53
N GLU A 108 -9.78 -15.40 8.82
CA GLU A 108 -8.84 -15.01 9.88
C GLU A 108 -7.80 -16.11 10.10
N GLN A 109 -8.20 -17.40 10.09
CA GLN A 109 -7.29 -18.53 10.17
C GLN A 109 -6.23 -18.47 9.06
N LYS A 110 -6.67 -18.22 7.83
CA LYS A 110 -5.78 -18.12 6.66
C LYS A 110 -4.88 -16.90 6.69
N HIS A 111 -5.37 -15.75 7.18
CA HIS A 111 -4.70 -14.46 7.00
C HIS A 111 -4.01 -13.93 8.26
N HIS A 112 -4.44 -14.36 9.44
CA HIS A 112 -3.93 -13.88 10.72
C HIS A 112 -3.18 -14.95 11.52
N ASN A 113 -3.53 -16.24 11.36
CA ASN A 113 -2.83 -17.34 12.02
C ASN A 113 -1.71 -17.90 11.12
N GLN A 114 -0.79 -17.04 10.77
CA GLN A 114 0.39 -17.33 9.96
C GLN A 114 1.51 -16.34 10.33
N PRO A 115 2.78 -16.61 9.94
CA PRO A 115 3.89 -15.72 10.26
C PRO A 115 3.71 -14.29 9.77
N HIS A 116 4.08 -13.33 10.63
CA HIS A 116 4.04 -11.89 10.37
C HIS A 116 5.38 -11.26 10.71
N TYR A 117 5.80 -10.31 9.88
CA TYR A 117 6.89 -9.41 10.17
C TYR A 117 6.40 -8.16 10.91
N VAL A 118 7.15 -7.75 11.92
CA VAL A 118 7.22 -6.37 12.37
C VAL A 118 8.41 -5.74 11.68
N TYR A 119 8.23 -4.56 11.12
CA TYR A 119 9.25 -3.90 10.29
C TYR A 119 9.33 -2.41 10.56
N ILE A 120 10.49 -1.84 10.29
CA ILE A 120 10.68 -0.39 10.20
C ILE A 120 10.78 -0.02 8.73
N SER A 121 10.20 1.11 8.35
CA SER A 121 10.30 1.63 6.98
C SER A 121 10.46 3.14 6.95
N GLN A 122 11.25 3.61 5.99
CA GLN A 122 11.43 5.03 5.69
C GLN A 122 10.49 5.45 4.56
N THR A 123 9.48 6.29 4.89
CA THR A 123 8.45 6.78 3.97
C THR A 123 8.34 8.30 3.95
N GLY A 124 9.44 9.03 4.23
CA GLY A 124 9.48 10.46 4.52
C GLY A 124 9.66 10.74 6.02
N ALA A 125 9.46 9.74 6.85
CA ALA A 125 9.88 9.59 8.25
C ALA A 125 9.99 8.08 8.50
N PHE A 126 10.68 7.68 9.55
CA PHE A 126 10.72 6.30 10.00
C PHE A 126 9.41 5.95 10.69
N LYS A 127 8.96 4.72 10.50
CA LYS A 127 7.74 4.20 11.11
C LYS A 127 7.79 2.70 11.29
N VAL A 128 7.05 2.21 12.27
CA VAL A 128 6.80 0.78 12.48
C VAL A 128 5.55 0.32 11.72
N GLY A 129 5.48 -0.96 11.42
CA GLY A 129 4.29 -1.59 10.85
C GLY A 129 4.35 -3.12 10.89
N VAL A 130 3.19 -3.74 10.66
CA VAL A 130 3.02 -5.18 10.60
C VAL A 130 2.60 -5.61 9.20
N THR A 131 3.15 -6.72 8.75
CA THR A 131 2.74 -7.37 7.50
C THR A 131 2.89 -8.88 7.59
N ARG A 132 2.10 -9.64 6.82
CA ARG A 132 2.34 -11.06 6.62
C ARG A 132 3.68 -11.26 5.92
N THR A 133 4.39 -12.33 6.23
CA THR A 133 5.66 -12.66 5.56
C THR A 133 5.46 -12.79 4.04
N THR A 134 4.33 -13.36 3.60
CA THR A 134 3.96 -13.52 2.19
C THR A 134 3.63 -12.22 1.46
N ASN A 135 3.52 -11.09 2.18
CA ASN A 135 3.17 -9.78 1.60
C ASN A 135 4.37 -8.83 1.51
N ARG A 136 5.57 -9.31 1.79
CA ARG A 136 6.85 -8.63 1.56
C ARG A 136 7.31 -8.91 0.12
N PRO A 137 7.80 -7.91 -0.66
CA PRO A 137 7.95 -6.48 -0.31
C PRO A 137 6.73 -5.62 -0.68
N TYR A 138 5.65 -6.22 -1.19
CA TYR A 138 4.47 -5.51 -1.73
C TYR A 138 3.89 -4.47 -0.75
N ARG A 139 3.89 -4.80 0.56
CA ARG A 139 3.42 -3.86 1.59
C ARG A 139 4.27 -2.60 1.66
N TRP A 140 5.58 -2.73 1.50
CA TRP A 140 6.52 -1.61 1.53
C TRP A 140 6.38 -0.75 0.26
N HIS A 141 6.24 -1.40 -0.90
CA HIS A 141 5.95 -0.72 -2.16
C HIS A 141 4.63 0.05 -2.10
N ASP A 142 3.54 -0.57 -1.61
CA ASP A 142 2.23 0.06 -1.45
C ASP A 142 2.28 1.34 -0.59
N GLN A 143 3.20 1.40 0.36
CA GLN A 143 3.41 2.53 1.25
C GLN A 143 4.39 3.57 0.72
N GLY A 144 5.05 3.30 -0.40
CA GLY A 144 6.06 4.18 -0.99
C GLY A 144 7.34 4.28 -0.13
N ALA A 145 7.70 3.20 0.59
CA ALA A 145 8.93 3.15 1.36
C ALA A 145 10.15 3.21 0.44
N VAL A 146 11.14 4.04 0.78
CA VAL A 146 12.42 4.09 0.05
C VAL A 146 13.43 3.08 0.63
N ALA A 147 13.25 2.69 1.89
CA ALA A 147 13.97 1.60 2.52
C ALA A 147 13.09 0.96 3.61
N ALA A 148 13.30 -0.32 3.88
CA ALA A 148 12.63 -1.03 4.96
C ALA A 148 13.46 -2.21 5.45
N VAL A 149 13.29 -2.57 6.73
CA VAL A 149 13.91 -3.74 7.34
C VAL A 149 12.91 -4.45 8.25
N ALA A 150 12.83 -5.76 8.14
CA ALA A 150 12.09 -6.56 9.11
C ALA A 150 12.96 -6.74 10.37
N ILE A 151 12.36 -6.55 11.55
CA ILE A 151 13.04 -6.58 12.85
C ILE A 151 12.57 -7.73 13.72
N ALA A 152 11.37 -8.24 13.48
CA ALA A 152 10.86 -9.42 14.17
C ALA A 152 9.97 -10.25 13.26
N GLU A 153 10.03 -11.59 13.43
CA GLU A 153 9.09 -12.53 12.83
C GLU A 153 8.32 -13.23 13.93
N THR A 154 7.00 -13.11 13.90
CA THR A 154 6.11 -13.68 14.90
C THR A 154 5.24 -14.76 14.27
N PRO A 155 4.85 -15.82 15.01
CA PRO A 155 4.10 -16.94 14.45
C PRO A 155 2.66 -16.58 14.03
N TYR A 156 2.09 -15.50 14.55
CA TYR A 156 0.73 -15.06 14.25
C TYR A 156 0.57 -13.54 14.44
N ARG A 157 -0.52 -13.01 13.90
CA ARG A 157 -0.81 -11.57 13.79
C ARG A 157 -0.88 -10.84 15.12
N GLN A 158 -1.51 -11.45 16.14
CA GLN A 158 -1.73 -10.81 17.45
C GLN A 158 -0.40 -10.43 18.10
N LEU A 159 0.56 -11.35 18.13
CA LEU A 159 1.88 -11.10 18.72
C LEU A 159 2.65 -10.02 17.94
N ALA A 160 2.55 -10.02 16.58
CA ALA A 160 3.09 -8.92 15.78
C ALA A 160 2.48 -7.57 16.16
N GLY A 161 1.17 -7.57 16.47
CA GLY A 161 0.46 -6.38 16.93
C GLY A 161 0.91 -5.89 18.29
N GLU A 162 1.19 -6.80 19.23
CA GLU A 162 1.73 -6.44 20.54
C GLU A 162 3.11 -5.78 20.43
N VAL A 163 3.99 -6.34 19.60
CA VAL A 163 5.31 -5.76 19.32
C VAL A 163 5.14 -4.37 18.66
N GLU A 164 4.24 -4.24 17.68
CA GLU A 164 3.95 -2.94 17.04
C GLU A 164 3.44 -1.91 18.06
N VAL A 165 2.55 -2.30 18.98
CA VAL A 165 2.02 -1.41 20.02
C VAL A 165 3.13 -0.93 20.95
N ALA A 166 4.02 -1.82 21.37
CA ALA A 166 5.17 -1.44 22.20
C ALA A 166 6.07 -0.43 21.45
N LEU A 167 6.36 -0.67 20.18
CA LEU A 167 7.20 0.22 19.36
C LEU A 167 6.54 1.56 19.02
N LYS A 168 5.21 1.69 19.10
CA LYS A 168 4.51 2.97 18.93
C LYS A 168 4.84 4.00 20.01
N GLU A 169 5.47 3.59 21.10
CA GLU A 169 5.98 4.52 22.11
C GLU A 169 7.18 5.33 21.62
N ILE A 170 7.97 4.80 20.69
CA ILE A 170 9.17 5.44 20.16
C ILE A 170 9.07 5.77 18.67
N LEU A 171 8.29 5.02 17.88
CA LEU A 171 8.11 5.22 16.43
C LEU A 171 6.65 5.46 16.06
N SER A 172 6.42 6.28 15.03
CA SER A 172 5.07 6.44 14.46
C SER A 172 4.65 5.22 13.65
N ASP A 173 3.34 4.93 13.58
CA ASP A 173 2.74 3.97 12.67
C ASP A 173 2.15 4.61 11.40
N LYS A 174 2.15 5.95 11.31
CA LYS A 174 1.45 6.73 10.29
C LYS A 174 2.36 7.24 9.20
N THR A 175 1.89 7.18 7.96
CA THR A 175 2.55 7.78 6.80
C THR A 175 1.92 9.14 6.46
N ASN A 176 2.72 10.20 6.45
CA ASN A 176 2.33 11.45 5.83
C ASN A 176 2.57 11.33 4.31
N PHE A 177 1.51 11.18 3.53
CA PHE A 177 1.62 10.95 2.09
C PHE A 177 2.31 12.10 1.34
N ARG A 178 2.24 13.36 1.83
CA ARG A 178 2.94 14.48 1.21
C ARG A 178 4.45 14.38 1.38
N LYS A 179 4.90 13.98 2.59
CA LYS A 179 6.32 13.70 2.84
C LYS A 179 6.80 12.48 2.06
N MET A 180 5.98 11.42 2.00
CA MET A 180 6.29 10.20 1.26
C MET A 180 6.44 10.47 -0.24
N LEU A 181 5.62 11.35 -0.83
CA LEU A 181 5.70 11.73 -2.24
C LEU A 181 6.79 12.75 -2.57
N ALA A 182 7.48 13.30 -1.59
CA ALA A 182 8.67 14.12 -1.83
C ALA A 182 9.87 13.24 -2.22
N ASN A 183 10.95 13.90 -2.68
CA ASN A 183 12.23 13.22 -2.87
C ASN A 183 12.84 12.92 -1.48
N VAL A 184 12.69 11.66 -1.05
CA VAL A 184 13.21 11.18 0.23
C VAL A 184 14.55 10.52 -0.03
N GLU A 185 15.62 11.09 0.52
CA GLU A 185 16.93 10.46 0.51
C GLU A 185 16.94 9.22 1.44
N VAL A 186 17.52 8.14 0.96
CA VAL A 186 17.65 6.90 1.72
C VAL A 186 18.70 7.11 2.81
N ASP A 187 18.32 6.83 4.05
CA ASP A 187 19.18 6.96 5.23
C ASP A 187 19.32 5.61 5.93
N ILE A 188 20.23 4.77 5.41
CA ILE A 188 20.47 3.42 5.96
C ILE A 188 21.10 3.51 7.36
N PRO A 189 22.09 4.37 7.65
CA PRO A 189 22.59 4.49 9.02
C PRO A 189 21.49 4.78 10.03
N ALA A 190 20.61 5.76 9.77
CA ALA A 190 19.51 6.06 10.67
C ALA A 190 18.49 4.91 10.78
N LEU A 191 18.28 4.12 9.71
CA LEU A 191 17.40 2.94 9.76
C LEU A 191 17.99 1.83 10.62
N GLU A 192 19.32 1.62 10.57
CA GLU A 192 20.01 0.66 11.44
C GLU A 192 20.01 1.15 12.90
N ASP A 193 20.25 2.45 13.16
CA ASP A 193 20.15 3.02 14.51
C ASP A 193 18.75 2.80 15.10
N TRP A 194 17.69 3.01 14.31
CA TRP A 194 16.32 2.72 14.73
C TRP A 194 16.07 1.23 14.99
N LYS A 195 16.71 0.33 14.24
CA LYS A 195 16.61 -1.12 14.48
C LYS A 195 17.19 -1.47 15.84
N GLU A 196 18.38 -0.97 16.15
CA GLU A 196 19.03 -1.17 17.45
C GLU A 196 18.18 -0.61 18.60
N GLU A 197 17.68 0.63 18.47
CA GLU A 197 16.81 1.27 19.47
C GLU A 197 15.51 0.46 19.70
N CYS A 198 14.94 -0.11 18.63
CA CYS A 198 13.79 -1.00 18.75
C CYS A 198 14.11 -2.27 19.54
N PHE A 199 15.26 -2.90 19.30
CA PHE A 199 15.67 -4.09 20.04
C PHE A 199 15.89 -3.79 21.53
N GLU A 200 16.55 -2.68 21.83
CA GLU A 200 16.74 -2.23 23.23
C GLU A 200 15.39 -1.95 23.92
N HIS A 201 14.47 -1.25 23.24
CA HIS A 201 13.16 -0.90 23.77
C HIS A 201 12.29 -2.14 24.04
N LEU A 202 12.30 -3.12 23.12
CA LEU A 202 11.52 -4.35 23.24
C LEU A 202 12.08 -5.30 24.32
N GLY A 203 13.40 -5.28 24.55
CA GLY A 203 14.07 -6.07 25.58
C GLY A 203 13.93 -7.58 25.39
N SER A 204 14.28 -8.33 26.44
CA SER A 204 14.36 -9.80 26.40
C SER A 204 13.03 -10.52 26.22
N VAL A 205 11.90 -9.85 26.42
CA VAL A 205 10.56 -10.46 26.28
C VAL A 205 10.30 -10.86 24.83
N TYR A 206 10.73 -10.02 23.88
CA TYR A 206 10.50 -10.24 22.45
C TYR A 206 11.74 -10.74 21.69
N GLU A 207 12.90 -10.84 22.37
CA GLU A 207 14.16 -11.32 21.79
C GLU A 207 14.02 -12.64 21.01
N PRO A 208 13.23 -13.66 21.43
CA PRO A 208 13.06 -14.89 20.66
C PRO A 208 12.47 -14.71 19.26
N PHE A 209 11.90 -13.55 18.95
CA PHE A 209 11.29 -13.23 17.66
C PHE A 209 12.15 -12.27 16.82
N PHE A 210 13.25 -11.75 17.36
CA PHE A 210 14.10 -10.82 16.62
C PHE A 210 14.74 -11.50 15.43
N ILE A 211 14.82 -10.73 14.34
CA ILE A 211 15.56 -11.12 13.14
C ILE A 211 16.53 -10.01 12.80
N ASP A 212 17.74 -10.39 12.44
CA ASP A 212 18.81 -9.46 12.07
C ASP A 212 19.04 -9.53 10.56
N GLU A 213 18.21 -8.81 9.82
CA GLU A 213 18.30 -8.67 8.38
C GLU A 213 18.86 -7.30 8.00
N SER A 214 19.46 -7.22 6.82
CA SER A 214 19.87 -5.94 6.22
C SER A 214 18.67 -5.23 5.59
N PRO A 215 18.65 -3.88 5.59
CA PRO A 215 17.62 -3.10 4.93
C PRO A 215 17.54 -3.39 3.42
N GLU A 216 16.31 -3.43 2.90
CA GLU A 216 16.02 -3.39 1.48
C GLU A 216 15.78 -1.95 1.02
N ILE A 217 16.31 -1.60 -0.15
CA ILE A 217 16.19 -0.27 -0.75
C ILE A 217 15.31 -0.35 -1.99
N PHE A 218 14.41 0.62 -2.15
CA PHE A 218 13.46 0.66 -3.25
C PHE A 218 13.59 1.95 -4.06
N ALA A 219 13.91 1.82 -5.34
CA ALA A 219 13.86 2.91 -6.30
C ALA A 219 12.49 2.90 -7.01
N TYR A 220 11.89 4.07 -7.17
CA TYR A 220 10.60 4.22 -7.85
C TYR A 220 10.80 4.81 -9.24
N PRO A 221 9.93 4.48 -10.22
CA PRO A 221 9.97 5.09 -11.54
C PRO A 221 9.44 6.53 -11.46
N VAL A 222 10.30 7.46 -11.07
CA VAL A 222 10.00 8.89 -10.90
C VAL A 222 11.07 9.72 -11.59
N LEU A 223 10.66 10.55 -12.54
CA LEU A 223 11.51 11.52 -13.24
C LEU A 223 11.64 12.81 -12.43
N SER A 224 10.53 13.26 -11.81
CA SER A 224 10.48 14.47 -11.03
C SER A 224 9.55 14.32 -9.84
N TYR A 225 10.06 14.65 -8.66
CA TYR A 225 9.26 14.65 -7.43
C TYR A 225 8.56 16.00 -7.23
N PRO A 226 7.30 16.00 -6.75
CA PRO A 226 6.55 17.24 -6.53
C PRO A 226 7.15 18.06 -5.37
N GLU A 227 7.50 19.32 -5.60
CA GLU A 227 7.85 20.26 -4.53
C GLU A 227 6.63 20.56 -3.63
N LYS A 228 5.45 20.69 -4.24
CA LYS A 228 4.18 20.93 -3.56
C LYS A 228 3.10 19.99 -4.09
N VAL A 229 2.64 19.08 -3.23
CA VAL A 229 1.64 18.08 -3.57
C VAL A 229 0.24 18.68 -3.68
N LYS A 230 -0.38 18.58 -4.87
CA LYS A 230 -1.76 18.94 -5.18
C LYS A 230 -2.56 17.66 -5.45
N SER A 231 -3.30 17.18 -4.46
CA SER A 231 -4.07 15.94 -4.58
C SER A 231 -5.32 16.13 -5.45
N LEU A 232 -5.44 15.30 -6.49
CA LEU A 232 -6.61 15.22 -7.37
C LEU A 232 -7.53 14.07 -6.95
N THR A 233 -8.83 14.27 -7.15
CA THR A 233 -9.84 13.22 -7.03
C THR A 233 -10.79 13.28 -8.23
N LEU A 234 -11.14 12.13 -8.77
CA LEU A 234 -12.02 12.04 -9.95
C LEU A 234 -13.44 12.57 -9.69
N ASP A 235 -13.87 12.58 -8.42
CA ASP A 235 -15.15 13.20 -8.04
C ASP A 235 -15.18 14.72 -8.26
N LYS A 236 -14.01 15.39 -8.14
CA LYS A 236 -13.89 16.85 -8.31
C LYS A 236 -13.33 17.23 -9.67
N VAL A 237 -12.46 16.39 -10.22
CA VAL A 237 -11.77 16.60 -11.48
C VAL A 237 -11.94 15.33 -12.31
N PRO A 238 -13.08 15.17 -13.02
CA PRO A 238 -13.39 13.96 -13.77
C PRO A 238 -12.52 13.75 -15.01
N HIS A 239 -11.80 14.77 -15.41
CA HIS A 239 -10.81 14.69 -16.47
C HIS A 239 -9.45 15.19 -15.96
N ILE A 240 -8.48 14.30 -15.90
CA ILE A 240 -7.10 14.60 -15.51
C ILE A 240 -6.22 14.41 -16.75
N GLU A 241 -5.49 15.43 -17.11
CA GLU A 241 -4.57 15.42 -18.25
C GLU A 241 -3.22 16.00 -17.82
N GLY A 242 -2.12 15.38 -18.23
CA GLY A 242 -0.77 15.86 -17.93
C GLY A 242 0.30 14.82 -18.23
N THR A 243 1.56 15.22 -18.13
CA THR A 243 2.69 14.30 -18.23
C THR A 243 2.80 13.50 -16.92
N LEU A 244 2.89 12.18 -17.02
CA LEU A 244 3.14 11.32 -15.88
C LEU A 244 4.63 11.42 -15.51
N GLU A 245 4.93 12.14 -14.44
CA GLU A 245 6.32 12.33 -13.96
C GLU A 245 6.80 11.19 -13.06
N GLY A 246 5.89 10.32 -12.59
CA GLY A 246 6.31 9.16 -11.80
C GLY A 246 5.17 8.37 -11.19
N ILE A 247 5.57 7.24 -10.59
CA ILE A 247 4.69 6.35 -9.83
C ILE A 247 5.39 6.02 -8.51
N LYS A 248 4.71 6.27 -7.38
CA LYS A 248 5.23 5.92 -6.04
C LYS A 248 4.10 5.50 -5.10
N GLY A 249 4.25 4.36 -4.45
CA GLY A 249 3.18 3.78 -3.64
C GLY A 249 1.94 3.51 -4.50
N GLN A 250 0.82 4.07 -4.10
CA GLN A 250 -0.45 3.98 -4.83
C GLN A 250 -0.78 5.27 -5.61
N TYR A 251 0.24 6.08 -5.93
CA TYR A 251 0.05 7.38 -6.55
C TYR A 251 0.68 7.48 -7.93
N LEU A 252 -0.09 8.06 -8.87
CA LEU A 252 0.41 8.63 -10.11
C LEU A 252 0.79 10.09 -9.85
N LEU A 253 2.00 10.48 -10.21
CA LEU A 253 2.55 11.82 -10.08
C LEU A 253 2.53 12.49 -11.44
N PHE A 254 1.84 13.61 -11.54
CA PHE A 254 1.75 14.41 -12.76
C PHE A 254 2.55 15.69 -12.62
N ASP A 255 2.80 16.32 -13.74
CA ASP A 255 3.37 17.65 -13.82
C ASP A 255 2.68 18.66 -12.86
N GLU A 256 3.33 19.77 -12.58
CA GLU A 256 2.86 20.82 -11.65
C GLU A 256 2.55 20.34 -10.22
N GLY A 257 3.11 19.20 -9.81
CA GLY A 257 2.91 18.61 -8.49
C GLY A 257 1.53 18.01 -8.23
N ARG A 258 0.77 17.74 -9.30
CA ARG A 258 -0.53 17.09 -9.22
C ARG A 258 -0.36 15.60 -8.97
N VAL A 259 -1.17 15.03 -8.06
CA VAL A 259 -1.06 13.61 -7.73
C VAL A 259 -2.44 12.95 -7.62
N MET A 260 -2.57 11.74 -8.10
CA MET A 260 -3.80 10.93 -8.00
C MET A 260 -3.53 9.62 -7.29
N ASN A 261 -4.28 9.33 -6.22
CA ASN A 261 -4.23 8.04 -5.54
C ASN A 261 -5.13 7.02 -6.25
N VAL A 262 -4.55 6.03 -6.91
CA VAL A 262 -5.30 5.02 -7.67
C VAL A 262 -6.13 4.13 -6.74
N ARG A 263 -5.57 3.67 -5.61
CA ARG A 263 -6.27 2.83 -4.64
C ARG A 263 -7.56 3.47 -4.11
N ARG A 264 -7.54 4.79 -3.89
CA ARG A 264 -8.72 5.56 -3.46
C ARG A 264 -9.85 5.50 -4.47
N HIS A 265 -9.52 5.38 -5.77
CA HIS A 265 -10.48 5.32 -6.86
C HIS A 265 -10.81 3.88 -7.30
N SER A 266 -10.57 2.89 -6.43
CA SER A 266 -11.00 1.51 -6.71
C SER A 266 -12.51 1.45 -6.96
N GLY A 267 -12.90 0.80 -8.07
CA GLY A 267 -14.29 0.71 -8.51
C GLY A 267 -14.71 1.79 -9.50
N TYR A 268 -13.97 2.88 -9.67
CA TYR A 268 -14.26 3.95 -10.65
C TYR A 268 -13.96 3.45 -12.07
N ARG A 269 -14.96 3.57 -12.96
CA ARG A 269 -14.77 3.23 -14.39
C ARG A 269 -14.13 4.41 -15.09
N VAL A 270 -12.93 4.20 -15.59
CA VAL A 270 -12.16 5.24 -16.27
C VAL A 270 -11.70 4.76 -17.65
N ARG A 271 -11.50 5.71 -18.55
CA ARG A 271 -10.69 5.54 -19.76
C ARG A 271 -9.37 6.29 -19.55
N ILE A 272 -8.27 5.63 -19.91
CA ILE A 272 -6.91 6.19 -19.86
C ILE A 272 -6.35 6.13 -21.28
N ASP A 273 -6.01 7.28 -21.82
CA ASP A 273 -5.30 7.42 -23.08
C ASP A 273 -3.85 7.80 -22.76
N VAL A 274 -2.88 7.12 -23.43
CA VAL A 274 -1.43 7.26 -23.23
C VAL A 274 -0.76 7.58 -24.54
N GLY A 275 0.04 8.64 -24.58
CA GLY A 275 0.86 9.06 -25.73
C GLY A 275 0.39 10.28 -26.39
#